data_4409ff5c959c1c9eb91320b17e20b1f6
#
_entry.id   4409ff5c959c1c9eb91320b17e20b1f6
#
_cell.length_a   1.000
_cell.length_b   1.000
_cell.length_c   1.000
_cell.angle_alpha   90.00
_cell.angle_beta   90.00
_cell.angle_gamma   90.00
#
_symmetry.space_group_name_H-M   'P 1'
#
loop_
_entity.id
_entity.type
_entity.pdbx_description
1 polymer ?
#
loop_
_entity_poly.entity_id
_entity_poly.type
_entity_poly.pdbx_seq_one_letter_code
_entity_poly.pdbx_strand_id
1 'polypeptide(L)' 'MATLLWIVAAVLVIAGVVAIVRRQLLWGIVLIVVGLLVGPGGVSLFH' A
#
# COMPACT_ATOMS: atom_id res chain seq x y z
N MET A 1 2.60 -17.32 -2.00
CA MET A 1 2.26 -16.44 -0.86
C MET A 1 2.74 -15.02 -1.12
N ALA A 2 3.97 -14.84 -1.58
CA ALA A 2 4.45 -13.50 -1.91
C ALA A 2 3.60 -12.80 -2.98
N THR A 3 3.06 -13.57 -3.92
CA THR A 3 2.22 -13.01 -4.98
C THR A 3 0.98 -12.32 -4.40
N LEU A 4 0.34 -12.94 -3.41
CA LEU A 4 -0.84 -12.34 -2.78
C LEU A 4 -0.46 -11.05 -2.05
N LEU A 5 0.66 -11.03 -1.35
CA LEU A 5 1.14 -9.84 -0.68
C LEU A 5 1.39 -8.70 -1.67
N TRP A 6 2.00 -9.02 -2.79
CA TRP A 6 2.27 -8.04 -3.83
C TRP A 6 0.99 -7.48 -4.44
N ILE A 7 0.02 -8.35 -4.68
CA ILE A 7 -1.28 -7.92 -5.22
C ILE A 7 -1.99 -6.99 -4.23
N VAL A 8 -2.03 -7.38 -2.97
CA VAL A 8 -2.65 -6.55 -1.93
C VAL A 8 -1.94 -5.21 -1.80
N ALA A 9 -0.61 -5.22 -1.80
CA ALA A 9 0.17 -4.00 -1.72
C ALA A 9 -0.10 -3.09 -2.91
N ALA A 10 -0.14 -3.65 -4.12
CA ALA A 10 -0.43 -2.89 -5.32
C ALA A 10 -1.82 -2.26 -5.26
N VAL A 11 -2.81 -3.01 -4.84
CA VAL A 11 -4.18 -2.51 -4.69
C VAL A 11 -4.22 -1.37 -3.68
N LEU A 12 -3.54 -1.52 -2.56
CA LEU A 12 -3.50 -0.48 -1.52
C LEU A 12 -2.83 0.79 -2.02
N VAL A 13 -1.72 0.66 -2.76
CA VAL A 13 -1.02 1.81 -3.32
C VAL A 13 -1.89 2.52 -4.34
N ILE A 14 -2.52 1.76 -5.24
CA ILE A 14 -3.42 2.34 -6.24
C ILE A 14 -4.58 3.04 -5.56
N ALA A 15 -5.18 2.41 -4.55
CA ALA A 15 -6.27 3.02 -3.80
C ALA A 15 -5.81 4.32 -3.12
N GLY A 16 -4.59 4.32 -2.60
CA GLY A 16 -4.01 5.51 -2.00
C GLY A 16 -3.87 6.66 -3.00
N VAL A 17 -3.37 6.34 -4.19
CA VAL A 17 -3.22 7.35 -5.25
C VAL A 17 -4.58 7.90 -5.65
N VAL A 18 -5.58 7.04 -5.81
CA VAL A 18 -6.94 7.46 -6.15
C VAL A 18 -7.50 8.35 -5.05
N ALA A 19 -7.26 8.00 -3.80
CA ALA A 19 -7.72 8.80 -2.67
C ALA A 19 -7.10 10.19 -2.69
N ILE A 20 -5.81 10.30 -3.02
CA ILE A 20 -5.13 11.59 -3.14
C ILE A 20 -5.78 12.43 -4.24
N VAL A 21 -6.04 11.82 -5.38
CA VAL A 21 -6.70 12.51 -6.50
C VAL A 21 -8.09 13.00 -6.09
N ARG A 22 -8.75 12.26 -5.21
CA ARG A 22 -10.07 12.64 -4.70
C ARG A 22 -10.02 13.64 -3.55
N ARG A 23 -8.88 14.27 -3.31
CA ARG A 23 -8.66 15.22 -2.24
C ARG A 23 -8.69 14.61 -0.84
N GLN A 24 -8.46 13.32 -0.73
CA GLN A 24 -8.33 12.65 0.55
C GLN A 24 -6.86 12.39 0.84
N LEU A 25 -6.11 13.46 1.03
CA LEU A 25 -4.67 13.38 1.19
C LEU A 25 -4.28 12.49 2.35
N LEU A 26 -4.94 12.66 3.50
CA LEU A 26 -4.64 11.85 4.68
C LEU A 26 -4.84 10.37 4.42
N TRP A 27 -5.99 10.01 3.88
CA TRP A 27 -6.29 8.62 3.56
C TRP A 27 -5.35 8.05 2.51
N GLY A 28 -5.06 8.85 1.50
CA GLY A 28 -4.15 8.43 0.45
C GLY A 28 -2.77 8.10 0.99
N ILE A 29 -2.24 8.96 1.83
CA ILE A 29 -0.93 8.75 2.44
C ILE A 29 -0.95 7.51 3.33
N VAL A 30 -1.99 7.35 4.16
CA VAL A 30 -2.13 6.19 5.03
C VAL A 30 -2.17 4.91 4.21
N LEU A 31 -2.94 4.88 3.14
CA LEU A 31 -3.05 3.70 2.29
C LEU A 31 -1.74 3.36 1.60
N ILE A 32 -1.02 4.39 1.13
CA ILE A 32 0.28 4.17 0.50
C ILE A 32 1.27 3.61 1.52
N VAL A 33 1.31 4.21 2.71
CA VAL A 33 2.21 3.74 3.77
C VAL A 33 1.88 2.29 4.15
N VAL A 34 0.61 1.99 4.33
CA VAL A 34 0.17 0.63 4.66
C VAL A 34 0.55 -0.34 3.55
N GLY A 35 0.33 0.06 2.29
CA GLY A 35 0.69 -0.77 1.15
C GLY A 35 2.18 -1.06 1.08
N LEU A 36 3.00 -0.05 1.34
CA LEU A 36 4.45 -0.22 1.35
C LEU A 36 4.91 -1.10 2.51
N LEU A 37 4.26 -1.00 3.66
CA LEU A 37 4.59 -1.84 4.80
C LEU A 37 4.18 -3.29 4.59
N VAL A 38 3.00 -3.49 4.03
CA VAL A 38 2.49 -4.85 3.78
C VAL A 38 3.28 -5.53 2.68
N GLY A 39 3.66 -4.79 1.64
CA GLY A 39 4.42 -5.33 0.53
C GLY A 39 5.90 -5.45 0.83
N PRO A 40 6.74 -4.54 0.27
CA PRO A 40 8.18 -4.66 0.43
C PRO A 40 8.64 -4.51 1.89
N GLY A 41 8.00 -3.63 2.66
CA GLY A 41 8.35 -3.44 4.07
C GLY A 41 8.10 -4.69 4.90
N GLY A 42 6.94 -5.34 4.68
CA GLY A 42 6.62 -6.58 5.38
C GLY A 42 7.59 -7.69 5.06
N VAL A 43 7.96 -7.82 3.80
CA VAL A 43 8.95 -8.82 3.38
C VAL A 43 10.30 -8.54 4.03
N SER A 44 10.72 -7.28 4.06
CA SER A 44 11.99 -6.91 4.67
C SER A 44 12.01 -7.15 6.18
N LEU A 45 10.90 -6.86 6.86
CA LEU A 45 10.83 -7.04 8.30
C LEU A 45 10.88 -8.50 8.73
N PHE A 46 10.26 -9.38 7.95
CA PHE A 46 10.23 -10.80 8.28
C PHE A 46 11.37 -11.58 7.66
N HIS A 47 12.15 -10.96 6.87
CA HIS A 47 13.29 -11.59 6.24
C HIS A 47 14.57 -11.23 6.97
#